data_a4fba75aacfb547baf74c47366f075fa
#
_entry.id   a4fba75aacfb547baf74c47366f075fa
#
_cell.length_a   1.000
_cell.length_b   1.000
_cell.length_c   1.000
_cell.angle_alpha   90.00
_cell.angle_beta   90.00
_cell.angle_gamma   90.00
#
_symmetry.space_group_name_H-M   'P 1'
#
loop_
_entity.id
_entity.type
_entity.pdbx_description
1 polymer ?
#
loop_
_entity_poly.entity_id
_entity_poly.type
_entity_poly.pdbx_seq_one_letter_code
_entity_poly.pdbx_strand_id
1 'polypeptide(L)'
;MDSLFARFGWLAFGLCFAAGLTWSLIFHEPLLGPPGSMGDDVYFENIGWQLSKGRGISFDFTDKEWRLPFEEENFKGENDWILNLRAAGPTTSRSPGLPLLIAAVYSVFGRDFLVVRLVVLTMMAAACAWLVQRVARQFGWLAASLGLVTLLLDGFVWRTAGQFMSEGPALGITVALCGWVWLLSSRGEQKSWSTRLGWLGAGVLFAVGILVRANMNVWLLMIVIGLAILLGIRFVLRRDWQTLFVAALLFGIGVAAIAFPWWIRNCQVTGGFAPSGTSGSFGLVGGYCDAAFADFGNWSIEASVESQERTLARPGVRGLPLAQQEYQMGLESTAAAEEWARANWKKLPQLVGMKMLSHLGFYRQPLLLQIVNGLILFGAVLGCWSTRRSLGFWIGLVVVLSLVTTGLTWPHYGRYSIPFRPLLHLACGIGTVYFWTGLLGWLRR
;
A
#
# COMPACT_ATOMS: atom_id res chain seq x y z
N MET A 1 30.57 10.74 15.27
CA MET A 1 29.63 9.63 14.90
C MET A 1 28.45 10.10 14.06
N ASP A 2 27.78 11.21 14.37
CA ASP A 2 26.60 11.67 13.62
C ASP A 2 26.86 11.96 12.14
N SER A 3 28.04 12.49 11.79
CA SER A 3 28.42 12.70 10.38
C SER A 3 28.55 11.38 9.59
N LEU A 4 29.01 10.30 10.24
CA LEU A 4 29.15 8.99 9.61
C LEU A 4 27.78 8.36 9.33
N PHE A 5 26.83 8.45 10.26
CA PHE A 5 25.46 8.00 10.06
C PHE A 5 24.73 8.81 8.98
N ALA A 6 24.98 10.11 8.89
CA ALA A 6 24.44 10.95 7.84
C ALA A 6 24.97 10.50 6.46
N ARG A 7 26.29 10.28 6.33
CA ARG A 7 26.90 9.77 5.08
C ARG A 7 26.33 8.41 4.67
N PHE A 8 26.12 7.51 5.63
CA PHE A 8 25.49 6.22 5.35
C PHE A 8 24.05 6.37 4.88
N GLY A 9 23.27 7.29 5.44
CA GLY A 9 21.93 7.60 4.96
C GLY A 9 21.93 8.06 3.51
N TRP A 10 22.83 8.94 3.13
CA TRP A 10 22.97 9.40 1.74
C TRP A 10 23.43 8.28 0.79
N LEU A 11 24.36 7.43 1.23
CA LEU A 11 24.76 6.25 0.48
C LEU A 11 23.58 5.30 0.27
N ALA A 12 22.82 5.00 1.33
CA ALA A 12 21.65 4.15 1.26
C ALA A 12 20.59 4.74 0.30
N PHE A 13 20.39 6.07 0.31
CA PHE A 13 19.52 6.76 -0.64
C PHE A 13 19.99 6.55 -2.08
N GLY A 14 21.26 6.82 -2.37
CA GLY A 14 21.82 6.65 -3.72
C GLY A 14 21.70 5.20 -4.22
N LEU A 15 21.96 4.21 -3.35
CA LEU A 15 21.83 2.79 -3.68
C LEU A 15 20.37 2.38 -3.93
N CYS A 16 19.42 2.83 -3.09
CA CYS A 16 18.00 2.59 -3.28
C CYS A 16 17.49 3.22 -4.59
N PHE A 17 17.92 4.46 -4.86
CA PHE A 17 17.56 5.16 -6.09
C PHE A 17 18.11 4.46 -7.34
N ALA A 18 19.37 4.07 -7.32
CA ALA A 18 20.00 3.31 -8.39
C ALA A 18 19.33 1.94 -8.60
N ALA A 19 18.98 1.23 -7.52
CA ALA A 19 18.25 -0.03 -7.59
C ALA A 19 16.89 0.14 -8.28
N GLY A 20 16.13 1.20 -7.93
CA GLY A 20 14.84 1.49 -8.56
C GLY A 20 14.97 1.71 -10.07
N LEU A 21 15.95 2.48 -10.52
CA LEU A 21 16.21 2.68 -11.96
C LEU A 21 16.64 1.38 -12.62
N THR A 22 17.57 0.64 -12.02
CA THR A 22 18.10 -0.61 -12.59
C THR A 22 17.00 -1.66 -12.75
N TRP A 23 16.18 -1.87 -11.70
CA TRP A 23 15.10 -2.85 -11.77
C TRP A 23 13.99 -2.43 -12.73
N SER A 24 13.67 -1.13 -12.82
CA SER A 24 12.71 -0.64 -13.82
C SER A 24 13.20 -0.93 -15.24
N LEU A 25 14.50 -0.75 -15.52
CA LEU A 25 15.10 -1.10 -16.81
C LEU A 25 15.09 -2.62 -17.06
N ILE A 26 15.44 -3.44 -16.07
CA ILE A 26 15.42 -4.91 -16.17
C ILE A 26 14.02 -5.44 -16.48
N PHE A 27 13.00 -4.86 -15.89
CA PHE A 27 11.59 -5.23 -16.14
C PHE A 27 11.00 -4.54 -17.38
N HIS A 28 11.81 -3.80 -18.15
CA HIS A 28 11.38 -3.06 -19.35
C HIS A 28 10.20 -2.11 -19.09
N GLU A 29 10.14 -1.49 -17.89
CA GLU A 29 9.12 -0.50 -17.61
C GLU A 29 9.31 0.74 -18.50
N PRO A 30 8.25 1.33 -19.07
CA PRO A 30 8.36 2.45 -20.00
C PRO A 30 8.72 3.75 -19.26
N LEU A 31 10.01 3.98 -18.95
CA LEU A 31 10.44 5.11 -18.12
C LEU A 31 10.11 6.49 -18.74
N LEU A 32 10.21 6.62 -20.06
CA LEU A 32 9.98 7.89 -20.77
C LEU A 32 8.56 7.99 -21.34
N GLY A 33 7.97 6.87 -21.71
CA GLY A 33 6.66 6.79 -22.33
C GLY A 33 5.49 6.84 -21.35
N PRO A 34 4.25 6.82 -21.87
CA PRO A 34 3.05 6.72 -21.05
C PRO A 34 3.07 5.44 -20.21
N PRO A 35 2.28 5.39 -19.12
CA PRO A 35 2.23 4.20 -18.28
C PRO A 35 1.70 3.00 -19.07
N GLY A 36 2.11 1.79 -18.64
CA GLY A 36 1.64 0.55 -19.24
C GLY A 36 0.12 0.46 -19.21
N SER A 37 -0.43 -0.09 -20.28
CA SER A 37 -1.85 -0.06 -20.57
C SER A 37 -2.67 -1.11 -19.83
N MET A 38 -2.03 -2.10 -19.26
CA MET A 38 -2.68 -3.23 -18.61
C MET A 38 -2.82 -2.98 -17.11
N GLY A 39 -3.88 -2.30 -16.68
CA GLY A 39 -4.17 -2.21 -15.26
C GLY A 39 -4.53 -0.83 -14.71
N ASP A 40 -4.21 -0.61 -13.44
CA ASP A 40 -4.57 0.60 -12.71
C ASP A 40 -3.83 1.86 -13.16
N ASP A 41 -2.66 1.70 -13.79
CA ASP A 41 -1.75 2.77 -14.21
C ASP A 41 -2.45 3.85 -15.03
N VAL A 42 -3.19 3.40 -16.04
CA VAL A 42 -3.96 4.28 -16.95
C VAL A 42 -5.05 5.03 -16.20
N TYR A 43 -5.72 4.38 -15.25
CA TYR A 43 -6.77 5.01 -14.45
C TYR A 43 -6.19 6.09 -13.52
N PHE A 44 -5.07 5.82 -12.86
CA PHE A 44 -4.41 6.82 -12.02
C PHE A 44 -3.90 8.00 -12.85
N GLU A 45 -3.31 7.73 -14.00
CA GLU A 45 -2.79 8.77 -14.90
C GLU A 45 -3.92 9.63 -15.47
N ASN A 46 -5.02 9.01 -15.93
CA ASN A 46 -6.17 9.76 -16.46
C ASN A 46 -6.78 10.69 -15.39
N ILE A 47 -7.00 10.21 -14.16
CA ILE A 47 -7.49 11.08 -13.07
C ILE A 47 -6.48 12.20 -12.79
N GLY A 48 -5.18 11.91 -12.77
CA GLY A 48 -4.12 12.91 -12.58
C GLY A 48 -4.13 13.98 -13.66
N TRP A 49 -4.33 13.58 -14.91
CA TRP A 49 -4.50 14.48 -16.04
C TRP A 49 -5.74 15.37 -15.88
N GLN A 50 -6.91 14.79 -15.60
CA GLN A 50 -8.15 15.56 -15.41
C GLN A 50 -8.00 16.56 -14.26
N LEU A 51 -7.36 16.17 -13.15
CA LEU A 51 -7.04 17.06 -12.04
C LEU A 51 -6.13 18.23 -12.46
N SER A 52 -5.08 17.96 -13.25
CA SER A 52 -4.15 18.99 -13.74
C SER A 52 -4.83 20.01 -14.66
N LYS A 53 -5.92 19.61 -15.33
CA LYS A 53 -6.78 20.49 -16.16
C LYS A 53 -7.91 21.16 -15.36
N GLY A 54 -7.96 20.99 -14.02
CA GLY A 54 -9.01 21.58 -13.18
C GLY A 54 -10.38 20.92 -13.29
N ARG A 55 -10.46 19.71 -13.88
CA ARG A 55 -11.74 18.99 -14.10
C ARG A 55 -12.14 18.08 -12.94
N GLY A 56 -11.39 18.13 -11.82
CA GLY A 56 -11.64 17.38 -10.61
C GLY A 56 -11.25 15.91 -10.70
N ILE A 57 -11.62 15.13 -9.65
CA ILE A 57 -11.36 13.68 -9.58
C ILE A 57 -12.38 12.96 -10.45
N SER A 58 -12.05 12.80 -11.71
CA SER A 58 -12.92 12.24 -12.75
C SER A 58 -12.11 11.39 -13.73
N PHE A 59 -12.78 10.48 -14.44
CA PHE A 59 -12.28 9.90 -15.68
C PHE A 59 -12.77 10.73 -16.87
N ASP A 60 -11.98 10.78 -17.92
CA ASP A 60 -12.41 11.07 -19.27
C ASP A 60 -11.48 10.37 -20.26
N PHE A 61 -11.84 9.15 -20.61
CA PHE A 61 -11.12 8.35 -21.59
C PHE A 61 -11.44 8.74 -23.04
N THR A 62 -12.31 9.73 -23.25
CA THR A 62 -12.63 10.26 -24.57
C THR A 62 -11.84 11.55 -24.89
N ASP A 63 -11.12 12.11 -23.90
CA ASP A 63 -10.29 13.29 -24.05
C ASP A 63 -9.17 13.04 -25.07
N LYS A 64 -9.24 13.70 -26.23
CA LYS A 64 -8.29 13.52 -27.32
C LYS A 64 -6.86 13.92 -26.94
N GLU A 65 -6.70 14.99 -26.14
CA GLU A 65 -5.39 15.47 -25.69
C GLU A 65 -4.76 14.44 -24.73
N TRP A 66 -5.57 13.84 -23.88
CA TRP A 66 -5.11 12.76 -23.00
C TRP A 66 -4.67 11.52 -23.79
N ARG A 67 -5.39 11.14 -24.83
CA ARG A 67 -5.15 9.91 -25.64
C ARG A 67 -3.89 9.99 -26.48
N LEU A 68 -3.48 11.19 -26.88
CA LEU A 68 -2.43 11.42 -27.87
C LEU A 68 -1.13 10.63 -27.60
N PRO A 69 -0.49 10.64 -26.41
CA PRO A 69 0.73 9.87 -26.17
C PRO A 69 0.53 8.35 -26.29
N PHE A 70 -0.66 7.85 -25.97
CA PHE A 70 -0.97 6.42 -26.08
C PHE A 70 -1.18 6.00 -27.54
N GLU A 71 -1.71 6.89 -28.39
CA GLU A 71 -1.92 6.66 -29.82
C GLU A 71 -0.60 6.76 -30.59
N GLU A 72 0.29 7.69 -30.22
CA GLU A 72 1.59 7.90 -30.87
C GLU A 72 2.56 6.75 -30.62
N GLU A 73 2.58 6.12 -29.46
CA GLU A 73 3.41 4.97 -29.17
C GLU A 73 2.94 3.68 -29.84
N ASN A 74 1.97 3.75 -30.76
CA ASN A 74 1.49 2.58 -31.51
C ASN A 74 1.17 1.40 -30.60
N PHE A 75 0.22 1.57 -29.71
CA PHE A 75 -0.38 0.47 -28.95
C PHE A 75 -1.08 -0.49 -29.92
N LYS A 76 -0.30 -1.24 -30.69
CA LYS A 76 -0.80 -2.28 -31.59
C LYS A 76 -1.08 -3.55 -30.82
N GLY A 77 -2.27 -4.10 -30.95
CA GLY A 77 -2.64 -5.40 -30.42
C GLY A 77 -3.27 -5.34 -29.03
N GLU A 78 -2.65 -5.90 -28.02
CA GLU A 78 -3.24 -6.15 -26.69
C GLU A 78 -3.75 -4.91 -25.94
N ASN A 79 -3.42 -3.73 -26.43
CA ASN A 79 -3.71 -2.44 -25.77
C ASN A 79 -4.88 -1.66 -26.38
N ASP A 80 -5.55 -2.19 -27.39
CA ASP A 80 -6.70 -1.54 -28.02
C ASP A 80 -7.87 -1.30 -27.05
N TRP A 81 -7.89 -2.00 -25.91
CA TRP A 81 -8.93 -1.82 -24.93
C TRP A 81 -8.95 -0.39 -24.32
N ILE A 82 -7.79 0.27 -24.15
CA ILE A 82 -7.73 1.67 -23.70
C ILE A 82 -8.43 2.58 -24.69
N LEU A 83 -8.16 2.36 -25.97
CA LEU A 83 -8.77 3.15 -27.04
C LEU A 83 -10.29 2.92 -27.12
N ASN A 84 -10.79 1.83 -26.59
CA ASN A 84 -12.20 1.50 -26.49
C ASN A 84 -12.89 1.98 -25.20
N LEU A 85 -12.13 2.40 -24.19
CA LEU A 85 -12.71 3.00 -22.98
C LEU A 85 -13.49 4.26 -23.32
N ARG A 86 -14.68 4.42 -22.76
CA ARG A 86 -15.58 5.56 -22.98
C ARG A 86 -16.11 6.15 -21.66
N ALA A 87 -15.65 5.66 -20.53
CA ALA A 87 -16.10 6.18 -19.25
C ALA A 87 -15.67 7.64 -19.07
N ALA A 88 -16.60 8.49 -18.68
CA ALA A 88 -16.37 9.89 -18.38
C ALA A 88 -17.23 10.32 -17.19
N GLY A 89 -16.66 11.18 -16.34
CA GLY A 89 -17.36 11.75 -15.19
C GLY A 89 -16.65 11.53 -13.86
N PRO A 90 -17.20 12.09 -12.76
CA PRO A 90 -16.66 11.90 -11.42
C PRO A 90 -16.59 10.43 -11.05
N THR A 91 -15.46 10.01 -10.44
CA THR A 91 -15.20 8.63 -10.05
C THR A 91 -14.81 8.52 -8.58
N THR A 92 -15.02 7.34 -8.00
CA THR A 92 -14.54 6.95 -6.67
C THR A 92 -13.78 5.62 -6.70
N SER A 93 -13.54 5.09 -7.91
CA SER A 93 -12.92 3.77 -8.11
C SER A 93 -11.43 3.73 -7.82
N ARG A 94 -10.78 4.88 -7.69
CA ARG A 94 -9.35 4.96 -7.34
C ARG A 94 -9.13 5.97 -6.23
N SER A 95 -8.21 5.63 -5.31
CA SER A 95 -7.76 6.55 -4.27
C SER A 95 -7.05 7.76 -4.88
N PRO A 96 -7.30 9.00 -4.39
CA PRO A 96 -6.88 10.23 -5.06
C PRO A 96 -5.40 10.60 -4.84
N GLY A 97 -4.69 9.94 -3.91
CA GLY A 97 -3.34 10.39 -3.50
C GLY A 97 -2.32 10.33 -4.62
N LEU A 98 -2.25 9.23 -5.38
CA LEU A 98 -1.37 9.17 -6.56
C LEU A 98 -1.84 10.11 -7.68
N PRO A 99 -3.12 10.19 -8.07
CA PRO A 99 -3.61 11.21 -8.99
C PRO A 99 -3.27 12.65 -8.60
N LEU A 100 -3.38 12.99 -7.31
CA LEU A 100 -2.99 14.32 -6.81
C LEU A 100 -1.49 14.59 -6.99
N LEU A 101 -0.64 13.59 -6.74
CA LEU A 101 0.80 13.69 -6.99
C LEU A 101 1.09 13.88 -8.49
N ILE A 102 0.45 13.10 -9.36
CA ILE A 102 0.56 13.23 -10.82
C ILE A 102 0.13 14.63 -11.26
N ALA A 103 -1.03 15.09 -10.80
CA ALA A 103 -1.53 16.42 -11.13
C ALA A 103 -0.59 17.53 -10.67
N ALA A 104 -0.02 17.43 -9.48
CA ALA A 104 0.96 18.39 -8.98
C ALA A 104 2.21 18.44 -9.85
N VAL A 105 2.74 17.29 -10.27
CA VAL A 105 3.87 17.22 -11.19
C VAL A 105 3.51 17.82 -12.53
N TYR A 106 2.37 17.45 -13.10
CA TYR A 106 1.93 17.97 -14.42
C TYR A 106 1.66 19.47 -14.41
N SER A 107 1.23 20.02 -13.28
CA SER A 107 1.00 21.47 -13.14
C SER A 107 2.31 22.29 -13.15
N VAL A 108 3.43 21.68 -12.74
CA VAL A 108 4.74 22.35 -12.63
C VAL A 108 5.62 22.10 -13.85
N PHE A 109 5.67 20.83 -14.32
CA PHE A 109 6.61 20.38 -15.35
C PHE A 109 5.94 20.08 -16.70
N GLY A 110 4.62 20.23 -16.81
CA GLY A 110 3.86 19.69 -17.93
C GLY A 110 3.64 18.18 -17.78
N ARG A 111 3.04 17.54 -18.80
CA ARG A 111 2.79 16.10 -18.80
C ARG A 111 4.08 15.33 -19.06
N ASP A 112 4.86 15.14 -18.00
CA ASP A 112 6.14 14.44 -18.03
C ASP A 112 6.07 13.17 -17.18
N PHE A 113 6.05 12.02 -17.86
CA PHE A 113 5.94 10.72 -17.23
C PHE A 113 7.19 10.32 -16.44
N LEU A 114 8.38 10.75 -16.92
CA LEU A 114 9.65 10.48 -16.22
C LEU A 114 9.69 11.22 -14.88
N VAL A 115 9.32 12.47 -14.85
CA VAL A 115 9.34 13.28 -13.62
C VAL A 115 8.43 12.66 -12.56
N VAL A 116 7.23 12.17 -12.92
CA VAL A 116 6.35 11.45 -11.97
C VAL A 116 7.05 10.24 -11.38
N ARG A 117 7.68 9.42 -12.21
CA ARG A 117 8.41 8.21 -11.77
C ARG A 117 9.58 8.55 -10.87
N LEU A 118 10.36 9.58 -11.22
CA LEU A 118 11.48 10.04 -10.40
C LEU A 118 11.02 10.57 -9.04
N VAL A 119 9.89 11.27 -8.96
CA VAL A 119 9.30 11.73 -7.69
C VAL A 119 8.90 10.53 -6.83
N VAL A 120 8.20 9.54 -7.40
CA VAL A 120 7.81 8.31 -6.68
C VAL A 120 9.05 7.55 -6.21
N LEU A 121 10.04 7.35 -7.08
CA LEU A 121 11.30 6.70 -6.73
C LEU A 121 12.04 7.43 -5.61
N THR A 122 12.08 8.77 -5.68
CA THR A 122 12.70 9.59 -4.63
C THR A 122 12.00 9.39 -3.28
N MET A 123 10.66 9.37 -3.26
CA MET A 123 9.89 9.10 -2.04
C MET A 123 10.21 7.72 -1.44
N MET A 124 10.24 6.68 -2.29
CA MET A 124 10.58 5.31 -1.87
C MET A 124 12.00 5.23 -1.30
N ALA A 125 12.98 5.74 -2.06
CA ALA A 125 14.40 5.71 -1.69
C ALA A 125 14.67 6.51 -0.41
N ALA A 126 14.09 7.69 -0.27
CA ALA A 126 14.25 8.54 0.91
C ALA A 126 13.68 7.88 2.17
N ALA A 127 12.48 7.30 2.10
CA ALA A 127 11.87 6.61 3.23
C ALA A 127 12.69 5.38 3.67
N CYS A 128 13.10 4.55 2.70
CA CYS A 128 13.94 3.38 2.97
C CYS A 128 15.30 3.78 3.57
N ALA A 129 15.99 4.74 2.97
CA ALA A 129 17.29 5.21 3.44
C ALA A 129 17.23 5.81 4.85
N TRP A 130 16.19 6.59 5.12
CA TRP A 130 15.96 7.15 6.45
C TRP A 130 15.77 6.04 7.50
N LEU A 131 14.97 5.01 7.21
CA LEU A 131 14.78 3.91 8.15
C LEU A 131 16.04 3.03 8.29
N VAL A 132 16.77 2.75 7.20
CA VAL A 132 18.08 2.06 7.22
C VAL A 132 19.06 2.80 8.13
N GLN A 133 19.14 4.13 8.01
CA GLN A 133 19.98 4.96 8.86
C GLN A 133 19.58 4.83 10.35
N ARG A 134 18.28 4.79 10.65
CA ARG A 134 17.79 4.63 12.02
C ARG A 134 18.10 3.25 12.59
N VAL A 135 17.93 2.21 11.77
CA VAL A 135 18.34 0.84 12.15
C VAL A 135 19.84 0.77 12.41
N ALA A 136 20.67 1.40 11.58
CA ALA A 136 22.12 1.44 11.78
C ALA A 136 22.50 2.08 13.13
N ARG A 137 21.84 3.18 13.50
CA ARG A 137 22.06 3.86 14.78
C ARG A 137 21.66 3.05 16.00
N GLN A 138 20.59 2.27 15.90
CA GLN A 138 19.99 1.55 17.04
C GLN A 138 20.47 0.11 17.16
N PHE A 139 20.64 -0.60 16.04
CA PHE A 139 20.92 -2.04 15.97
C PHE A 139 22.28 -2.35 15.34
N GLY A 140 23.01 -1.32 14.93
CA GLY A 140 24.35 -1.45 14.36
C GLY A 140 24.39 -1.55 12.82
N TRP A 141 25.57 -1.25 12.27
CA TRP A 141 25.83 -1.18 10.83
C TRP A 141 25.57 -2.51 10.12
N LEU A 142 26.00 -3.62 10.72
CA LEU A 142 25.87 -4.94 10.09
C LEU A 142 24.41 -5.29 9.87
N ALA A 143 23.54 -5.07 10.85
CA ALA A 143 22.10 -5.32 10.73
C ALA A 143 21.47 -4.46 9.61
N ALA A 144 21.80 -3.17 9.58
CA ALA A 144 21.30 -2.24 8.57
C ALA A 144 21.81 -2.59 7.17
N SER A 145 23.09 -2.96 7.03
CA SER A 145 23.69 -3.34 5.74
C SER A 145 23.11 -4.63 5.18
N LEU A 146 22.93 -5.67 6.02
CA LEU A 146 22.30 -6.92 5.58
C LEU A 146 20.84 -6.69 5.13
N GLY A 147 20.07 -5.90 5.89
CA GLY A 147 18.72 -5.54 5.50
C GLY A 147 18.68 -4.72 4.22
N LEU A 148 19.60 -3.77 4.04
CA LEU A 148 19.72 -2.98 2.82
C LEU A 148 20.07 -3.85 1.61
N VAL A 149 21.07 -4.72 1.71
CA VAL A 149 21.47 -5.61 0.60
C VAL A 149 20.31 -6.49 0.15
N THR A 150 19.60 -7.14 1.08
CA THR A 150 18.44 -7.96 0.72
C THR A 150 17.32 -7.13 0.10
N LEU A 151 17.10 -5.89 0.54
CA LEU A 151 16.14 -4.96 -0.04
C LEU A 151 16.53 -4.53 -1.45
N LEU A 152 17.81 -4.22 -1.71
CA LEU A 152 18.28 -3.82 -3.04
C LEU A 152 18.13 -4.94 -4.08
N LEU A 153 18.20 -6.20 -3.63
CA LEU A 153 18.02 -7.38 -4.48
C LEU A 153 16.54 -7.72 -4.74
N ASP A 154 15.59 -7.09 -4.03
CA ASP A 154 14.17 -7.32 -4.23
C ASP A 154 13.64 -6.50 -5.42
N GLY A 155 13.84 -7.01 -6.63
CA GLY A 155 13.36 -6.37 -7.87
C GLY A 155 11.84 -6.17 -7.90
N PHE A 156 11.08 -7.00 -7.18
CA PHE A 156 9.62 -6.85 -7.10
C PHE A 156 9.19 -5.57 -6.37
N VAL A 157 9.97 -5.13 -5.39
CA VAL A 157 9.80 -3.83 -4.72
C VAL A 157 10.13 -2.68 -5.67
N TRP A 158 11.31 -2.72 -6.28
CA TRP A 158 11.85 -1.56 -6.99
C TRP A 158 11.24 -1.32 -8.37
N ARG A 159 10.76 -2.36 -9.06
CA ARG A 159 10.08 -2.17 -10.36
C ARG A 159 8.88 -1.23 -10.26
N THR A 160 8.23 -1.15 -9.09
CA THR A 160 7.06 -0.27 -8.90
C THR A 160 7.39 1.22 -9.02
N ALA A 161 8.66 1.59 -8.95
CA ALA A 161 9.10 2.96 -9.23
C ALA A 161 8.90 3.36 -10.70
N GLY A 162 8.97 2.39 -11.63
CA GLY A 162 8.71 2.60 -13.05
C GLY A 162 7.22 2.63 -13.42
N GLN A 163 6.33 2.31 -12.49
CA GLN A 163 4.89 2.15 -12.72
C GLN A 163 4.10 3.33 -12.15
N PHE A 164 2.97 3.65 -12.79
CA PHE A 164 1.99 4.62 -12.27
C PHE A 164 1.02 3.95 -11.28
N MET A 165 1.59 3.31 -10.27
CA MET A 165 0.88 2.47 -9.32
C MET A 165 0.97 3.03 -7.91
N SER A 166 -0.10 2.84 -7.15
CA SER A 166 -0.18 3.33 -5.76
C SER A 166 0.79 2.64 -4.79
N GLU A 167 1.38 1.51 -5.18
CA GLU A 167 2.32 0.73 -4.37
C GLU A 167 3.59 1.50 -4.02
N GLY A 168 4.18 2.22 -4.98
CA GLY A 168 5.40 3.00 -4.75
C GLY A 168 5.21 4.09 -3.68
N PRO A 169 4.28 5.04 -3.84
CA PRO A 169 3.98 6.03 -2.80
C PRO A 169 3.54 5.39 -1.47
N ALA A 170 2.73 4.32 -1.51
CA ALA A 170 2.30 3.62 -0.30
C ALA A 170 3.48 2.98 0.45
N LEU A 171 4.49 2.47 -0.25
CA LEU A 171 5.72 1.97 0.35
C LEU A 171 6.43 3.10 1.11
N GLY A 172 6.67 4.24 0.45
CA GLY A 172 7.31 5.38 1.08
C GLY A 172 6.60 5.82 2.35
N ILE A 173 5.26 5.95 2.29
CA ILE A 173 4.43 6.34 3.43
C ILE A 173 4.46 5.28 4.54
N THR A 174 4.31 4.00 4.21
CA THR A 174 4.26 2.91 5.21
C THR A 174 5.59 2.80 5.96
N VAL A 175 6.72 2.87 5.25
CA VAL A 175 8.05 2.83 5.83
C VAL A 175 8.29 4.05 6.72
N ALA A 176 7.96 5.25 6.24
CA ALA A 176 8.10 6.49 7.00
C ALA A 176 7.22 6.49 8.25
N LEU A 177 5.96 6.06 8.12
CA LEU A 177 5.02 5.98 9.24
C LEU A 177 5.48 5.00 10.31
N CYS A 178 5.88 3.78 9.92
CA CYS A 178 6.39 2.76 10.85
C CYS A 178 7.59 3.29 11.64
N GLY A 179 8.56 3.87 10.96
CA GLY A 179 9.74 4.47 11.60
C GLY A 179 9.40 5.67 12.48
N TRP A 180 8.47 6.52 12.04
CA TRP A 180 8.05 7.70 12.83
C TRP A 180 7.33 7.28 14.11
N VAL A 181 6.35 6.38 14.04
CA VAL A 181 5.62 5.89 15.22
C VAL A 181 6.55 5.14 16.17
N TRP A 182 7.52 4.35 15.63
CA TRP A 182 8.58 3.77 16.45
C TRP A 182 9.36 4.82 17.23
N LEU A 183 9.81 5.91 16.59
CA LEU A 183 10.55 6.99 17.26
C LEU A 183 9.70 7.70 18.31
N LEU A 184 8.42 7.96 18.03
CA LEU A 184 7.51 8.58 19.00
C LEU A 184 7.31 7.69 20.23
N SER A 185 7.12 6.39 20.02
CA SER A 185 6.92 5.43 21.12
C SER A 185 8.18 5.17 21.94
N SER A 186 9.37 5.41 21.37
CA SER A 186 10.65 5.23 22.04
C SER A 186 11.07 6.44 22.89
N ARG A 187 10.41 7.59 22.73
CA ARG A 187 10.70 8.78 23.54
C ARG A 187 10.13 8.64 24.96
N GLY A 188 10.97 8.81 25.98
CA GLY A 188 10.54 8.75 27.38
C GLY A 188 9.56 9.88 27.77
N GLU A 189 9.63 11.02 27.09
CA GLU A 189 8.80 12.20 27.35
C GLU A 189 7.49 12.18 26.55
N GLN A 190 6.59 11.26 26.86
CA GLN A 190 5.28 11.15 26.19
C GLN A 190 4.37 12.38 26.40
N LYS A 191 4.62 13.18 27.42
CA LYS A 191 3.85 14.39 27.75
C LYS A 191 4.38 15.66 27.08
N SER A 192 5.53 15.61 26.39
CA SER A 192 6.10 16.78 25.73
C SER A 192 5.22 17.24 24.56
N TRP A 193 5.18 18.55 24.31
CA TRP A 193 4.41 19.14 23.22
C TRP A 193 4.87 18.63 21.85
N SER A 194 6.19 18.43 21.68
CA SER A 194 6.77 17.87 20.45
C SER A 194 6.29 16.44 20.16
N THR A 195 6.13 15.61 21.20
CA THR A 195 5.60 14.26 21.06
C THR A 195 4.10 14.27 20.70
N ARG A 196 3.31 15.19 21.28
CA ARG A 196 1.90 15.38 20.95
C ARG A 196 1.72 15.80 19.49
N LEU A 197 2.46 16.80 19.01
CA LEU A 197 2.47 17.21 17.60
C LEU A 197 2.95 16.07 16.70
N GLY A 198 3.88 15.25 17.17
CA GLY A 198 4.33 14.04 16.47
C GLY A 198 3.19 13.04 16.22
N TRP A 199 2.30 12.80 17.19
CA TRP A 199 1.14 11.93 17.01
C TRP A 199 0.11 12.52 16.06
N LEU A 200 -0.14 13.83 16.10
CA LEU A 200 -0.97 14.52 15.10
C LEU A 200 -0.37 14.35 13.69
N GLY A 201 0.93 14.58 13.52
CA GLY A 201 1.63 14.38 12.24
C GLY A 201 1.60 12.94 11.75
N ALA A 202 1.69 11.94 12.66
CA ALA A 202 1.54 10.54 12.31
C ALA A 202 0.12 10.24 11.79
N GLY A 203 -0.92 10.85 12.38
CA GLY A 203 -2.30 10.76 11.89
C GLY A 203 -2.47 11.38 10.50
N VAL A 204 -1.88 12.56 10.26
CA VAL A 204 -1.87 13.20 8.93
C VAL A 204 -1.18 12.29 7.91
N LEU A 205 0.01 11.76 8.21
CA LEU A 205 0.73 10.86 7.31
C LEU A 205 -0.03 9.56 7.04
N PHE A 206 -0.70 9.01 8.05
CA PHE A 206 -1.57 7.85 7.90
C PHE A 206 -2.74 8.15 6.95
N ALA A 207 -3.37 9.31 7.10
CA ALA A 207 -4.47 9.74 6.23
C ALA A 207 -4.02 9.98 4.77
N VAL A 208 -2.81 10.52 4.56
CA VAL A 208 -2.20 10.56 3.22
C VAL A 208 -2.06 9.13 2.66
N GLY A 209 -1.70 8.17 3.50
CA GLY A 209 -1.70 6.75 3.14
C GLY A 209 -3.09 6.23 2.73
N ILE A 210 -4.16 6.61 3.44
CA ILE A 210 -5.55 6.30 3.06
C ILE A 210 -5.88 6.88 1.68
N LEU A 211 -5.46 8.12 1.41
CA LEU A 211 -5.68 8.75 0.10
C LEU A 211 -4.87 8.07 -1.02
N VAL A 212 -3.75 7.41 -0.70
CA VAL A 212 -2.96 6.66 -1.68
C VAL A 212 -3.53 5.25 -1.86
N ARG A 213 -3.96 4.58 -0.79
CA ARG A 213 -4.50 3.20 -0.85
C ARG A 213 -5.72 3.03 0.05
N ALA A 214 -6.85 2.74 -0.55
CA ALA A 214 -8.13 2.55 0.15
C ALA A 214 -8.09 1.43 1.21
N ASN A 215 -7.23 0.41 1.06
CA ASN A 215 -7.11 -0.68 2.03
C ASN A 215 -6.60 -0.21 3.41
N MET A 216 -5.95 0.96 3.51
CA MET A 216 -5.56 1.56 4.79
C MET A 216 -6.77 2.02 5.63
N ASN A 217 -7.97 2.15 5.05
CA ASN A 217 -9.20 2.34 5.82
C ASN A 217 -9.51 1.11 6.71
N VAL A 218 -9.24 -0.11 6.22
CA VAL A 218 -9.36 -1.34 7.01
C VAL A 218 -8.35 -1.35 8.16
N TRP A 219 -7.11 -0.88 7.89
CA TRP A 219 -6.10 -0.72 8.95
C TRP A 219 -6.57 0.28 10.01
N LEU A 220 -7.15 1.42 9.60
CA LEU A 220 -7.70 2.40 10.54
C LEU A 220 -8.75 1.77 11.44
N LEU A 221 -9.69 1.01 10.88
CA LEU A 221 -10.73 0.32 11.66
C LEU A 221 -10.11 -0.63 12.68
N MET A 222 -9.13 -1.46 12.26
CA MET A 222 -8.45 -2.38 13.17
C MET A 222 -7.65 -1.65 14.26
N ILE A 223 -6.98 -0.53 13.93
CA ILE A 223 -6.26 0.30 14.88
C ILE A 223 -7.25 0.90 15.91
N VAL A 224 -8.37 1.43 15.47
CA VAL A 224 -9.40 2.01 16.35
C VAL A 224 -9.94 0.95 17.32
N ILE A 225 -10.28 -0.25 16.82
CA ILE A 225 -10.72 -1.37 17.65
C ILE A 225 -9.64 -1.77 18.66
N GLY A 226 -8.40 -1.94 18.20
CA GLY A 226 -7.28 -2.30 19.07
C GLY A 226 -6.99 -1.25 20.15
N LEU A 227 -7.06 0.04 19.80
CA LEU A 227 -6.90 1.14 20.76
C LEU A 227 -8.05 1.18 21.76
N ALA A 228 -9.30 0.97 21.33
CA ALA A 228 -10.44 0.93 22.23
C ALA A 228 -10.31 -0.20 23.26
N ILE A 229 -9.93 -1.40 22.83
CA ILE A 229 -9.65 -2.55 23.71
C ILE A 229 -8.51 -2.22 24.69
N LEU A 230 -7.40 -1.70 24.18
CA LEU A 230 -6.22 -1.39 25.00
C LEU A 230 -6.52 -0.27 26.04
N LEU A 231 -7.25 0.75 25.64
CA LEU A 231 -7.71 1.82 26.54
C LEU A 231 -8.63 1.25 27.63
N GLY A 232 -9.60 0.40 27.26
CA GLY A 232 -10.47 -0.28 28.23
C GLY A 232 -9.68 -1.13 29.24
N ILE A 233 -8.73 -1.94 28.79
CA ILE A 233 -7.86 -2.74 29.66
C ILE A 233 -7.05 -1.84 30.60
N ARG A 234 -6.43 -0.76 30.09
CA ARG A 234 -5.64 0.16 30.92
C ARG A 234 -6.46 0.91 31.94
N PHE A 235 -7.69 1.32 31.57
CA PHE A 235 -8.64 1.94 32.49
C PHE A 235 -9.01 1.01 33.63
N VAL A 236 -9.41 -0.22 33.32
CA VAL A 236 -9.78 -1.24 34.34
C VAL A 236 -8.59 -1.58 35.26
N LEU A 237 -7.39 -1.71 34.69
CA LEU A 237 -6.17 -1.97 35.45
C LEU A 237 -5.58 -0.76 36.15
N ARG A 238 -6.26 0.41 36.15
CA ARG A 238 -5.81 1.67 36.70
C ARG A 238 -4.41 2.11 36.25
N ARG A 239 -4.00 1.72 35.03
CA ARG A 239 -2.73 2.14 34.41
C ARG A 239 -2.91 3.50 33.73
N ASP A 240 -1.78 4.15 33.36
CA ASP A 240 -1.81 5.45 32.63
C ASP A 240 -2.49 5.26 31.25
N TRP A 241 -3.82 5.43 31.24
CA TRP A 241 -4.65 5.42 30.02
C TRP A 241 -4.75 6.80 29.39
N GLN A 242 -4.55 7.88 30.16
CA GLN A 242 -4.74 9.26 29.72
C GLN A 242 -3.72 9.63 28.63
N THR A 243 -2.46 9.25 28.81
CA THR A 243 -1.40 9.50 27.83
C THR A 243 -1.70 8.77 26.51
N LEU A 244 -2.15 7.52 26.58
CA LEU A 244 -2.56 6.78 25.39
C LEU A 244 -3.78 7.40 24.72
N PHE A 245 -4.77 7.83 25.49
CA PHE A 245 -5.98 8.50 24.97
C PHE A 245 -5.63 9.79 24.23
N VAL A 246 -4.77 10.64 24.80
CA VAL A 246 -4.34 11.89 24.15
C VAL A 246 -3.60 11.59 22.84
N ALA A 247 -2.70 10.59 22.84
CA ALA A 247 -2.01 10.19 21.61
C ALA A 247 -2.98 9.68 20.53
N ALA A 248 -3.94 8.82 20.92
CA ALA A 248 -4.96 8.30 20.02
C ALA A 248 -5.88 9.40 19.48
N LEU A 249 -6.28 10.35 20.35
CA LEU A 249 -7.12 11.49 19.97
C LEU A 249 -6.40 12.38 18.93
N LEU A 250 -5.15 12.75 19.19
CA LEU A 250 -4.36 13.58 18.27
C LEU A 250 -4.12 12.88 16.94
N PHE A 251 -3.79 11.58 16.97
CA PHE A 251 -3.72 10.76 15.77
C PHE A 251 -5.04 10.77 14.99
N GLY A 252 -6.16 10.54 15.67
CA GLY A 252 -7.49 10.56 15.08
C GLY A 252 -7.87 11.91 14.47
N ILE A 253 -7.53 13.03 15.14
CA ILE A 253 -7.72 14.39 14.60
C ILE A 253 -6.90 14.55 13.30
N GLY A 254 -5.63 14.13 13.30
CA GLY A 254 -4.79 14.18 12.10
C GLY A 254 -5.37 13.37 10.94
N VAL A 255 -5.90 12.16 11.23
CA VAL A 255 -6.58 11.33 10.23
C VAL A 255 -7.83 12.04 9.70
N ALA A 256 -8.68 12.50 10.59
CA ALA A 256 -9.95 13.12 10.22
C ALA A 256 -9.76 14.38 9.36
N ALA A 257 -8.80 15.22 9.71
CA ALA A 257 -8.52 16.47 8.98
C ALA A 257 -8.26 16.26 7.48
N ILE A 258 -7.64 15.14 7.11
CA ILE A 258 -7.25 14.83 5.73
C ILE A 258 -8.21 13.84 5.05
N ALA A 259 -8.64 12.80 5.75
CA ALA A 259 -9.46 11.74 5.14
C ALA A 259 -10.95 12.12 5.06
N PHE A 260 -11.46 12.91 6.02
CA PHE A 260 -12.88 13.22 6.12
C PHE A 260 -13.45 13.97 4.89
N PRO A 261 -12.77 15.00 4.33
CA PRO A 261 -13.25 15.64 3.10
C PRO A 261 -13.40 14.65 1.94
N TRP A 262 -12.46 13.71 1.81
CA TRP A 262 -12.53 12.65 0.82
C TRP A 262 -13.70 11.70 1.04
N TRP A 263 -13.94 11.27 2.28
CA TRP A 263 -15.06 10.40 2.63
C TRP A 263 -16.41 11.04 2.37
N ILE A 264 -16.56 12.33 2.74
CA ILE A 264 -17.79 13.08 2.46
C ILE A 264 -18.02 13.17 0.94
N ARG A 265 -17.00 13.60 0.19
CA ARG A 265 -17.10 13.70 -1.27
C ARG A 265 -17.56 12.38 -1.89
N ASN A 266 -16.98 11.26 -1.47
CA ASN A 266 -17.34 9.96 -2.02
C ASN A 266 -18.81 9.61 -1.75
N CYS A 267 -19.29 9.81 -0.53
CA CYS A 267 -20.71 9.58 -0.23
C CYS A 267 -21.63 10.50 -1.06
N GLN A 268 -21.22 11.74 -1.28
CA GLN A 268 -22.01 12.68 -2.09
C GLN A 268 -22.11 12.28 -3.55
N VAL A 269 -20.99 11.92 -4.20
CA VAL A 269 -20.98 11.61 -5.64
C VAL A 269 -21.56 10.23 -5.94
N THR A 270 -21.46 9.28 -5.02
CA THR A 270 -22.05 7.94 -5.18
C THR A 270 -23.54 7.93 -4.84
N GLY A 271 -24.03 8.91 -4.08
CA GLY A 271 -25.39 8.91 -3.54
C GLY A 271 -25.65 7.86 -2.46
N GLY A 272 -24.58 7.25 -1.91
CA GLY A 272 -24.67 6.21 -0.90
C GLY A 272 -23.47 6.18 0.05
N PHE A 273 -23.47 5.25 1.00
CA PHE A 273 -22.39 5.14 1.98
C PHE A 273 -21.18 4.42 1.40
N ALA A 274 -20.23 5.16 0.85
CA ALA A 274 -18.99 4.66 0.25
C ALA A 274 -17.77 5.52 0.64
N PRO A 275 -17.46 5.68 1.94
CA PRO A 275 -16.38 6.59 2.37
C PRO A 275 -15.02 6.23 1.75
N SER A 276 -14.70 4.96 1.63
CA SER A 276 -13.42 4.49 1.04
C SER A 276 -13.38 4.54 -0.50
N GLY A 277 -14.48 4.99 -1.14
CA GLY A 277 -14.70 4.82 -2.58
C GLY A 277 -15.20 3.41 -2.93
N THR A 278 -15.26 3.09 -4.20
CA THR A 278 -15.92 1.89 -4.73
C THR A 278 -14.95 0.79 -5.13
N SER A 279 -13.65 1.08 -5.29
CA SER A 279 -12.62 0.12 -5.75
C SER A 279 -12.61 -1.19 -4.96
N GLY A 280 -12.67 -1.10 -3.61
CA GLY A 280 -12.68 -2.27 -2.75
C GLY A 280 -13.92 -3.14 -2.89
N SER A 281 -15.08 -2.52 -3.11
CA SER A 281 -16.36 -3.23 -3.17
C SER A 281 -16.58 -3.92 -4.52
N PHE A 282 -16.36 -3.26 -5.66
CA PHE A 282 -16.66 -3.89 -6.93
C PHE A 282 -15.68 -5.00 -7.35
N GLY A 283 -14.54 -5.10 -6.68
CA GLY A 283 -13.60 -6.21 -6.85
C GLY A 283 -13.83 -7.40 -5.90
N LEU A 284 -14.74 -7.29 -4.91
CA LEU A 284 -14.82 -8.25 -3.80
C LEU A 284 -15.22 -9.66 -4.28
N VAL A 285 -16.16 -9.77 -5.23
CA VAL A 285 -16.59 -11.06 -5.81
C VAL A 285 -15.41 -11.83 -6.43
N GLY A 286 -14.44 -11.14 -7.05
CA GLY A 286 -13.25 -11.78 -7.57
C GLY A 286 -12.36 -12.44 -6.52
N GLY A 287 -12.48 -12.01 -5.25
CA GLY A 287 -11.77 -12.63 -4.12
C GLY A 287 -12.58 -13.73 -3.41
N TYR A 288 -13.88 -13.83 -3.69
CA TYR A 288 -14.81 -14.79 -3.05
C TYR A 288 -15.64 -15.50 -4.11
N CYS A 289 -14.99 -16.36 -4.91
CA CYS A 289 -15.57 -17.19 -5.94
C CYS A 289 -14.78 -18.49 -6.07
N ASP A 290 -15.33 -19.48 -6.80
CA ASP A 290 -14.67 -20.77 -7.00
C ASP A 290 -13.36 -20.62 -7.80
N ALA A 291 -13.29 -19.66 -8.74
CA ALA A 291 -12.07 -19.37 -9.49
C ALA A 291 -10.95 -18.88 -8.56
N ALA A 292 -11.25 -17.97 -7.62
CA ALA A 292 -10.27 -17.52 -6.63
C ALA A 292 -9.81 -18.65 -5.71
N PHE A 293 -10.74 -19.52 -5.28
CA PHE A 293 -10.39 -20.68 -4.46
C PHE A 293 -9.48 -21.66 -5.22
N ALA A 294 -9.74 -21.89 -6.51
CA ALA A 294 -8.92 -22.73 -7.37
C ALA A 294 -7.54 -22.13 -7.66
N ASP A 295 -7.43 -20.78 -7.74
CA ASP A 295 -6.18 -20.04 -7.97
C ASP A 295 -5.50 -19.58 -6.68
N PHE A 296 -5.52 -20.42 -5.66
CA PHE A 296 -4.81 -20.18 -4.39
C PHE A 296 -5.18 -18.86 -3.70
N GLY A 297 -6.43 -18.45 -3.81
CA GLY A 297 -6.96 -17.24 -3.20
C GLY A 297 -6.69 -15.96 -3.97
N ASN A 298 -6.04 -16.00 -5.14
CA ASN A 298 -5.82 -14.83 -5.98
C ASN A 298 -7.13 -14.32 -6.57
N TRP A 299 -7.13 -13.03 -6.83
CA TRP A 299 -8.29 -12.34 -7.39
C TRP A 299 -8.59 -12.79 -8.82
N SER A 300 -9.85 -13.20 -9.09
CA SER A 300 -10.34 -13.50 -10.42
C SER A 300 -10.86 -12.22 -11.08
N ILE A 301 -10.21 -11.83 -12.18
CA ILE A 301 -10.64 -10.70 -13.00
C ILE A 301 -11.94 -11.05 -13.73
N GLU A 302 -12.09 -12.28 -14.20
CA GLU A 302 -13.25 -12.74 -14.96
C GLU A 302 -14.52 -12.64 -14.12
N ALA A 303 -14.50 -13.15 -12.87
CA ALA A 303 -15.64 -13.06 -11.96
C ALA A 303 -16.01 -11.61 -11.65
N SER A 304 -15.02 -10.72 -11.54
CA SER A 304 -15.27 -9.30 -11.29
C SER A 304 -15.85 -8.60 -12.51
N VAL A 305 -15.34 -8.86 -13.71
CA VAL A 305 -15.84 -8.28 -14.96
C VAL A 305 -17.27 -8.76 -15.23
N GLU A 306 -17.53 -10.06 -15.09
CA GLU A 306 -18.87 -10.62 -15.26
C GLU A 306 -19.90 -9.99 -14.31
N SER A 307 -19.53 -9.78 -13.04
CA SER A 307 -20.40 -9.11 -12.07
C SER A 307 -20.67 -7.65 -12.46
N GLN A 308 -19.67 -6.93 -12.97
CA GLN A 308 -19.83 -5.55 -13.44
C GLN A 308 -20.74 -5.48 -14.67
N GLU A 309 -20.54 -6.35 -15.64
CA GLU A 309 -21.38 -6.42 -16.85
C GLU A 309 -22.82 -6.76 -16.52
N ARG A 310 -23.07 -7.72 -15.65
CA ARG A 310 -24.42 -8.05 -15.15
C ARG A 310 -25.09 -6.85 -14.49
N THR A 311 -24.35 -6.08 -13.69
CA THR A 311 -24.87 -4.87 -13.04
C THR A 311 -25.22 -3.81 -14.07
N LEU A 312 -24.33 -3.55 -15.03
CA LEU A 312 -24.54 -2.56 -16.09
C LEU A 312 -25.67 -2.95 -17.05
N ALA A 313 -26.00 -4.25 -17.16
CA ALA A 313 -27.13 -4.70 -17.98
C ALA A 313 -28.50 -4.44 -17.32
N ARG A 314 -28.55 -4.10 -16.03
CA ARG A 314 -29.81 -3.78 -15.34
C ARG A 314 -30.43 -2.50 -15.90
N PRO A 315 -31.77 -2.45 -16.03
CA PRO A 315 -32.46 -1.25 -16.49
C PRO A 315 -32.13 -0.03 -15.62
N GLY A 316 -31.80 1.07 -16.27
CA GLY A 316 -31.51 2.36 -15.62
C GLY A 316 -30.08 2.53 -15.09
N VAL A 317 -29.28 1.46 -14.86
CA VAL A 317 -27.93 1.60 -14.29
C VAL A 317 -26.98 2.33 -15.24
N ARG A 318 -26.98 1.99 -16.53
CA ARG A 318 -26.13 2.67 -17.54
C ARG A 318 -26.42 4.17 -17.71
N GLY A 319 -27.60 4.61 -17.31
CA GLY A 319 -28.00 6.02 -17.36
C GLY A 319 -27.57 6.84 -16.12
N LEU A 320 -27.06 6.19 -15.08
CA LEU A 320 -26.59 6.86 -13.88
C LEU A 320 -25.23 7.56 -14.13
N PRO A 321 -24.90 8.61 -13.36
CA PRO A 321 -23.54 9.14 -13.29
C PRO A 321 -22.52 8.04 -12.95
N LEU A 322 -21.29 8.14 -13.49
CA LEU A 322 -20.25 7.10 -13.36
C LEU A 322 -20.02 6.61 -11.94
N ALA A 323 -19.86 7.52 -10.97
CA ALA A 323 -19.65 7.15 -9.57
C ALA A 323 -20.84 6.37 -8.96
N GLN A 324 -22.06 6.62 -9.42
CA GLN A 324 -23.24 5.88 -8.99
C GLN A 324 -23.29 4.49 -9.67
N GLN A 325 -22.87 4.36 -10.95
CA GLN A 325 -22.70 3.04 -11.58
C GLN A 325 -21.68 2.22 -10.81
N GLU A 326 -20.51 2.79 -10.48
CA GLU A 326 -19.46 2.17 -9.66
C GLU A 326 -20.01 1.69 -8.32
N TYR A 327 -20.87 2.49 -7.68
CA TYR A 327 -21.51 2.14 -6.41
C TYR A 327 -22.45 0.95 -6.54
N GLN A 328 -23.28 0.92 -7.58
CA GLN A 328 -24.18 -0.23 -7.87
C GLN A 328 -23.39 -1.50 -8.15
N MET A 329 -22.30 -1.43 -8.94
CA MET A 329 -21.39 -2.53 -9.15
C MET A 329 -20.77 -3.04 -7.83
N GLY A 330 -20.43 -2.12 -6.93
CA GLY A 330 -19.91 -2.45 -5.61
C GLY A 330 -20.90 -3.19 -4.72
N LEU A 331 -22.16 -2.77 -4.71
CA LEU A 331 -23.23 -3.42 -3.96
C LEU A 331 -23.46 -4.85 -4.45
N GLU A 332 -23.54 -5.05 -5.76
CA GLU A 332 -23.75 -6.37 -6.37
C GLU A 332 -22.59 -7.32 -6.10
N SER A 333 -21.35 -6.83 -6.32
CA SER A 333 -20.15 -7.60 -6.06
C SER A 333 -20.03 -8.01 -4.59
N THR A 334 -20.40 -7.11 -3.67
CA THR A 334 -20.41 -7.43 -2.24
C THR A 334 -21.45 -8.48 -1.90
N ALA A 335 -22.68 -8.35 -2.43
CA ALA A 335 -23.75 -9.34 -2.22
C ALA A 335 -23.36 -10.73 -2.75
N ALA A 336 -22.80 -10.80 -3.96
CA ALA A 336 -22.33 -12.06 -4.55
C ALA A 336 -21.18 -12.70 -3.74
N ALA A 337 -20.24 -11.89 -3.24
CA ALA A 337 -19.16 -12.36 -2.37
C ALA A 337 -19.69 -12.92 -1.04
N GLU A 338 -20.66 -12.24 -0.42
CA GLU A 338 -21.31 -12.71 0.81
C GLU A 338 -22.08 -14.00 0.59
N GLU A 339 -22.82 -14.13 -0.52
CA GLU A 339 -23.56 -15.35 -0.87
C GLU A 339 -22.61 -16.53 -1.02
N TRP A 340 -21.52 -16.36 -1.79
CA TRP A 340 -20.50 -17.39 -1.93
C TRP A 340 -19.87 -17.76 -0.58
N ALA A 341 -19.54 -16.78 0.24
CA ALA A 341 -18.92 -16.99 1.55
C ALA A 341 -19.87 -17.77 2.49
N ARG A 342 -21.16 -17.45 2.50
CA ARG A 342 -22.17 -18.18 3.29
C ARG A 342 -22.32 -19.62 2.79
N ALA A 343 -22.43 -19.83 1.48
CA ALA A 343 -22.55 -21.16 0.88
C ALA A 343 -21.28 -22.01 1.13
N ASN A 344 -20.11 -21.40 1.19
CA ASN A 344 -18.81 -22.07 1.29
C ASN A 344 -18.09 -21.80 2.63
N TRP A 345 -18.82 -21.55 3.73
CA TRP A 345 -18.22 -21.13 5.00
C TRP A 345 -17.13 -22.10 5.53
N LYS A 346 -17.23 -23.41 5.23
CA LYS A 346 -16.22 -24.41 5.59
C LYS A 346 -14.91 -24.24 4.84
N LYS A 347 -14.94 -23.66 3.64
CA LYS A 347 -13.76 -23.38 2.81
C LYS A 347 -13.09 -22.05 3.20
N LEU A 348 -13.78 -21.15 3.93
CA LEU A 348 -13.26 -19.81 4.25
C LEU A 348 -11.91 -19.83 4.99
N PRO A 349 -11.68 -20.65 6.02
CA PRO A 349 -10.37 -20.69 6.69
C PRO A 349 -9.23 -21.05 5.73
N GLN A 350 -9.46 -22.00 4.83
CA GLN A 350 -8.50 -22.40 3.81
C GLN A 350 -8.26 -21.27 2.80
N LEU A 351 -9.33 -20.64 2.29
CA LEU A 351 -9.25 -19.51 1.37
C LEU A 351 -8.45 -18.36 1.97
N VAL A 352 -8.74 -17.98 3.22
CA VAL A 352 -8.02 -16.91 3.93
C VAL A 352 -6.54 -17.26 4.09
N GLY A 353 -6.22 -18.49 4.47
CA GLY A 353 -4.83 -18.97 4.56
C GLY A 353 -4.10 -18.91 3.22
N MET A 354 -4.74 -19.36 2.14
CA MET A 354 -4.18 -19.26 0.79
C MET A 354 -3.94 -17.80 0.35
N LYS A 355 -4.90 -16.90 0.62
CA LYS A 355 -4.75 -15.46 0.37
C LYS A 355 -3.54 -14.87 1.09
N MET A 356 -3.36 -15.19 2.37
CA MET A 356 -2.23 -14.72 3.17
C MET A 356 -0.89 -15.23 2.63
N LEU A 357 -0.80 -16.51 2.24
CA LEU A 357 0.40 -17.09 1.65
C LEU A 357 0.72 -16.49 0.29
N SER A 358 -0.30 -16.30 -0.58
CA SER A 358 -0.15 -15.61 -1.85
C SER A 358 0.35 -14.17 -1.66
N HIS A 359 -0.18 -13.46 -0.65
CA HIS A 359 0.25 -12.10 -0.31
C HIS A 359 1.73 -12.04 0.10
N LEU A 360 2.23 -13.04 0.79
CA LEU A 360 3.64 -13.15 1.18
C LEU A 360 4.57 -13.60 0.04
N GLY A 361 4.02 -13.89 -1.15
CA GLY A 361 4.80 -14.24 -2.33
C GLY A 361 5.16 -15.73 -2.42
N PHE A 362 4.37 -16.63 -1.81
CA PHE A 362 4.60 -18.08 -1.88
C PHE A 362 3.86 -18.78 -3.03
N TYR A 363 3.15 -18.04 -3.88
CA TYR A 363 2.37 -18.61 -4.96
C TYR A 363 2.93 -18.26 -6.33
N ARG A 364 2.94 -19.25 -7.24
CA ARG A 364 3.42 -19.13 -8.64
C ARG A 364 4.84 -18.58 -8.81
N GLN A 365 5.63 -18.56 -7.75
CA GLN A 365 7.04 -18.18 -7.82
C GLN A 365 7.92 -19.43 -8.03
N PRO A 366 9.06 -19.31 -8.72
CA PRO A 366 10.06 -20.37 -8.75
C PRO A 366 10.46 -20.81 -7.33
N LEU A 367 10.74 -22.12 -7.15
CA LEU A 367 11.06 -22.68 -5.84
C LEU A 367 12.19 -21.91 -5.13
N LEU A 368 13.20 -21.49 -5.86
CA LEU A 368 14.31 -20.69 -5.33
C LEU A 368 13.81 -19.39 -4.69
N LEU A 369 12.91 -18.67 -5.35
CA LEU A 369 12.35 -17.43 -4.83
C LEU A 369 11.44 -17.68 -3.61
N GLN A 370 10.71 -18.80 -3.58
CA GLN A 370 9.95 -19.18 -2.39
C GLN A 370 10.87 -19.47 -1.19
N ILE A 371 12.00 -20.16 -1.41
CA ILE A 371 13.01 -20.40 -0.38
C ILE A 371 13.59 -19.07 0.12
N VAL A 372 13.98 -18.18 -0.78
CA VAL A 372 14.52 -16.85 -0.42
C VAL A 372 13.50 -16.05 0.38
N ASN A 373 12.23 -16.00 -0.05
CA ASN A 373 11.17 -15.35 0.70
C ASN A 373 10.97 -15.98 2.08
N GLY A 374 11.04 -17.32 2.18
CA GLY A 374 10.97 -18.05 3.46
C GLY A 374 12.10 -17.68 4.42
N LEU A 375 13.34 -17.57 3.92
CA LEU A 375 14.51 -17.15 4.70
C LEU A 375 14.38 -15.71 5.17
N ILE A 376 13.92 -14.81 4.30
CA ILE A 376 13.66 -13.39 4.66
C ILE A 376 12.61 -13.32 5.75
N LEU A 377 11.49 -14.04 5.62
CA LEU A 377 10.43 -14.06 6.62
C LEU A 377 10.90 -14.65 7.94
N PHE A 378 11.65 -15.75 7.91
CA PHE A 378 12.22 -16.36 9.12
C PHE A 378 13.14 -15.37 9.84
N GLY A 379 14.08 -14.74 9.12
CA GLY A 379 14.94 -13.71 9.66
C GLY A 379 14.15 -12.50 10.20
N ALA A 380 13.09 -12.07 9.48
CA ALA A 380 12.22 -10.99 9.93
C ALA A 380 11.45 -11.34 11.21
N VAL A 381 10.96 -12.55 11.36
CA VAL A 381 10.32 -13.03 12.60
C VAL A 381 11.31 -12.98 13.77
N LEU A 382 12.54 -13.44 13.58
CA LEU A 382 13.60 -13.35 14.61
C LEU A 382 13.92 -11.90 14.96
N GLY A 383 14.01 -11.00 13.95
CA GLY A 383 14.24 -9.57 14.15
C GLY A 383 13.09 -8.89 14.88
N CYS A 384 11.86 -9.16 14.51
CA CYS A 384 10.69 -8.67 15.22
C CYS A 384 10.62 -9.19 16.67
N TRP A 385 10.94 -10.45 16.88
CA TRP A 385 10.95 -11.05 18.23
C TRP A 385 12.05 -10.43 19.10
N SER A 386 13.27 -10.28 18.57
CA SER A 386 14.39 -9.69 19.30
C SER A 386 14.15 -8.21 19.67
N THR A 387 13.39 -7.50 18.83
CA THR A 387 13.06 -6.08 19.02
C THR A 387 11.57 -5.86 19.35
N ARG A 388 10.87 -6.86 19.88
CA ARG A 388 9.41 -6.83 20.13
C ARG A 388 8.90 -5.72 21.04
N ARG A 389 9.78 -5.11 21.85
CA ARG A 389 9.46 -3.95 22.69
C ARG A 389 9.75 -2.59 22.03
N SER A 390 10.18 -2.61 20.77
CA SER A 390 10.56 -1.42 20.00
C SER A 390 10.12 -1.51 18.54
N LEU A 391 11.03 -1.40 17.58
CA LEU A 391 10.74 -1.44 16.15
C LEU A 391 10.00 -2.72 15.71
N GLY A 392 10.37 -3.88 16.26
CA GLY A 392 9.75 -5.16 15.90
C GLY A 392 8.25 -5.23 16.17
N PHE A 393 7.76 -4.55 17.21
CA PHE A 393 6.31 -4.42 17.45
C PHE A 393 5.61 -3.72 16.30
N TRP A 394 6.16 -2.59 15.85
CA TRP A 394 5.54 -1.79 14.79
C TRP A 394 5.59 -2.46 13.42
N ILE A 395 6.72 -3.12 13.10
CA ILE A 395 6.82 -3.94 11.88
C ILE A 395 5.79 -5.07 11.93
N GLY A 396 5.75 -5.82 13.05
CA GLY A 396 4.78 -6.91 13.23
C GLY A 396 3.34 -6.44 13.09
N LEU A 397 2.99 -5.26 13.67
CA LEU A 397 1.68 -4.67 13.54
C LEU A 397 1.32 -4.38 12.07
N VAL A 398 2.21 -3.72 11.31
CA VAL A 398 1.99 -3.42 9.89
C VAL A 398 1.77 -4.70 9.08
N VAL A 399 2.59 -5.74 9.32
CA VAL A 399 2.45 -7.04 8.64
C VAL A 399 1.11 -7.70 8.97
N VAL A 400 0.72 -7.74 10.25
CA VAL A 400 -0.57 -8.31 10.66
C VAL A 400 -1.74 -7.55 10.06
N LEU A 401 -1.73 -6.20 10.11
CA LEU A 401 -2.75 -5.37 9.49
C LEU A 401 -2.89 -5.67 8.00
N SER A 402 -1.77 -5.81 7.29
CA SER A 402 -1.75 -6.13 5.86
C SER A 402 -2.27 -7.53 5.57
N LEU A 403 -1.85 -8.55 6.34
CA LEU A 403 -2.30 -9.93 6.18
C LEU A 403 -3.80 -10.07 6.44
N VAL A 404 -4.30 -9.47 7.52
CA VAL A 404 -5.74 -9.52 7.85
C VAL A 404 -6.55 -8.82 6.76
N THR A 405 -6.12 -7.64 6.31
CA THR A 405 -6.80 -6.92 5.22
C THR A 405 -6.86 -7.78 3.95
N THR A 406 -5.74 -8.41 3.56
CA THR A 406 -5.69 -9.27 2.37
C THR A 406 -6.53 -10.53 2.55
N GLY A 407 -6.54 -11.12 3.73
CA GLY A 407 -7.40 -12.27 4.05
C GLY A 407 -8.88 -11.93 3.93
N LEU A 408 -9.28 -10.72 4.36
CA LEU A 408 -10.65 -10.23 4.28
C LEU A 408 -11.05 -9.69 2.90
N THR A 409 -10.09 -9.37 2.04
CA THR A 409 -10.34 -8.86 0.68
C THR A 409 -9.82 -9.86 -0.35
N TRP A 410 -8.77 -9.50 -1.07
CA TRP A 410 -8.09 -10.37 -2.05
C TRP A 410 -6.62 -9.99 -2.21
N PRO A 411 -5.72 -10.93 -2.48
CA PRO A 411 -4.40 -10.67 -3.00
C PRO A 411 -4.42 -10.55 -4.52
N HIS A 412 -3.38 -9.92 -5.04
CA HIS A 412 -3.07 -9.95 -6.46
C HIS A 412 -1.58 -10.31 -6.62
N TYR A 413 -1.27 -11.59 -6.72
CA TYR A 413 0.07 -12.15 -6.92
C TYR A 413 1.18 -11.52 -6.05
N GLY A 414 0.91 -11.28 -4.76
CA GLY A 414 1.85 -10.68 -3.81
C GLY A 414 2.03 -9.17 -3.93
N ARG A 415 1.45 -8.49 -4.93
CA ARG A 415 1.57 -7.05 -5.17
C ARG A 415 1.27 -6.20 -3.94
N TYR A 416 0.28 -6.58 -3.16
CA TYR A 416 -0.12 -5.82 -1.97
C TYR A 416 0.86 -5.92 -0.79
N SER A 417 1.87 -6.81 -0.85
CA SER A 417 2.94 -6.88 0.15
C SER A 417 4.01 -5.78 -0.05
N ILE A 418 4.12 -5.19 -1.24
CA ILE A 418 5.16 -4.23 -1.59
C ILE A 418 5.33 -3.10 -0.56
N PRO A 419 4.25 -2.47 -0.03
CA PRO A 419 4.41 -1.37 0.91
C PRO A 419 5.15 -1.70 2.21
N PHE A 420 5.15 -2.96 2.66
CA PHE A 420 5.83 -3.35 3.90
C PHE A 420 7.06 -4.26 3.70
N ARG A 421 7.35 -4.70 2.48
CA ARG A 421 8.54 -5.54 2.21
C ARG A 421 9.85 -4.93 2.70
N PRO A 422 10.13 -3.61 2.55
CA PRO A 422 11.33 -3.01 3.11
C PRO A 422 11.46 -3.21 4.63
N LEU A 423 10.35 -3.21 5.35
CA LEU A 423 10.32 -3.47 6.79
C LEU A 423 10.74 -4.91 7.11
N LEU A 424 10.31 -5.89 6.29
CA LEU A 424 10.72 -7.29 6.44
C LEU A 424 12.21 -7.48 6.18
N HIS A 425 12.76 -6.84 5.16
CA HIS A 425 14.19 -6.90 4.86
C HIS A 425 15.04 -6.34 6.00
N LEU A 426 14.66 -5.20 6.56
CA LEU A 426 15.38 -4.61 7.68
C LEU A 426 15.24 -5.45 8.96
N ALA A 427 14.05 -6.00 9.23
CA ALA A 427 13.86 -6.93 10.34
C ALA A 427 14.69 -8.20 10.14
N CYS A 428 14.79 -8.73 8.92
CA CYS A 428 15.65 -9.87 8.58
C CYS A 428 17.12 -9.59 8.88
N GLY A 429 17.63 -8.43 8.49
CA GLY A 429 19.01 -8.02 8.81
C GLY A 429 19.28 -7.97 10.32
N ILE A 430 18.35 -7.41 11.10
CA ILE A 430 18.40 -7.40 12.56
C ILE A 430 18.39 -8.83 13.10
N GLY A 431 17.44 -9.66 12.68
CA GLY A 431 17.28 -11.05 13.13
C GLY A 431 18.50 -11.91 12.84
N THR A 432 19.11 -11.75 11.68
CA THR A 432 20.34 -12.45 11.29
C THR A 432 21.49 -12.14 12.26
N VAL A 433 21.70 -10.86 12.59
CA VAL A 433 22.75 -10.46 13.54
C VAL A 433 22.48 -11.01 14.93
N TYR A 434 21.26 -10.95 15.43
CA TYR A 434 20.88 -11.50 16.73
C TYR A 434 21.05 -13.02 16.79
N PHE A 435 20.67 -13.73 15.74
CA PHE A 435 20.84 -15.18 15.67
C PHE A 435 22.32 -15.56 15.76
N TRP A 436 23.20 -14.95 14.97
CA TRP A 436 24.63 -15.26 14.97
C TRP A 436 25.31 -14.87 16.27
N THR A 437 24.99 -13.73 16.86
CA THR A 437 25.57 -13.33 18.16
C THR A 437 25.14 -14.25 19.28
N GLY A 438 23.89 -14.72 19.26
CA GLY A 438 23.37 -15.71 20.21
C GLY A 438 24.05 -17.07 20.07
N LEU A 439 24.18 -17.55 18.82
CA LEU A 439 24.85 -18.83 18.50
C LEU A 439 26.34 -18.81 18.93
N LEU A 440 27.07 -17.77 18.59
CA LEU A 440 28.48 -17.63 18.97
C LEU A 440 28.65 -17.52 20.49
N GLY A 441 27.73 -16.87 21.19
CA GLY A 441 27.72 -16.82 22.64
C GLY A 441 27.44 -18.19 23.29
N TRP A 442 26.63 -19.02 22.64
CA TRP A 442 26.38 -20.42 23.10
C TRP A 442 27.57 -21.35 22.85
N LEU A 443 28.21 -21.23 21.66
CA LEU A 443 29.39 -22.05 21.31
C LEU A 443 30.64 -21.75 22.16
N ARG A 444 30.71 -20.60 22.80
CA ARG A 444 31.82 -20.22 23.70
C ARG A 444 31.64 -20.63 25.15
N ARG A 445 30.49 -21.18 25.50
CA ARG A 445 30.20 -21.76 26.83
C ARG A 445 30.42 -23.27 26.84
#